data_03196d5eab9355ea0929a7a5fa9addb8
#
_entry.id   03196d5eab9355ea0929a7a5fa9addb8
#
_cell.length_a   1.000
_cell.length_b   1.000
_cell.length_c   1.000
_cell.angle_alpha   90.00
_cell.angle_beta   90.00
_cell.angle_gamma   90.00
#
_symmetry.space_group_name_H-M   'P 1'
#
loop_
_entity.id
_entity.type
_entity.pdbx_description
1 polymer ?
#
loop_
_entity_poly.entity_id
_entity_poly.type
_entity_poly.pdbx_seq_one_letter_code
_entity_poly.pdbx_strand_id
1 'polypeptide(L)'
;KLFYRSMKRKISPNIKLWGFMDINSDELTAIIDRCNFLIYPSGSEGGCPGAVINSMKKGLIPIVTPWAAFDGIEEYGFLMDTWSIDAISMGVAWSLTLDPVKIEEMSCKCQLYIEYNYGIRQFENEFFQYIRKIISVR
;
A
#
# COMPACT_ATOMS: atom_id res chain seq x y z
N LYS A 1 -21.91 6.00 11.78
CA LYS A 1 -23.08 5.69 10.89
C LYS A 1 -23.54 6.90 10.05
N LEU A 2 -23.56 8.15 10.58
CA LEU A 2 -24.00 9.35 9.83
C LEU A 2 -23.02 9.72 8.69
N PHE A 3 -21.72 9.71 8.94
CA PHE A 3 -20.68 10.01 7.94
C PHE A 3 -20.77 9.06 6.73
N TYR A 4 -20.85 7.75 6.97
CA TYR A 4 -20.97 6.74 5.92
C TYR A 4 -22.24 6.93 5.06
N ARG A 5 -23.37 7.28 5.70
CA ARG A 5 -24.61 7.58 4.98
C ARG A 5 -24.51 8.85 4.12
N SER A 6 -23.80 9.87 4.61
CA SER A 6 -23.55 11.10 3.88
C SER A 6 -22.64 10.83 2.66
N MET A 7 -21.58 10.03 2.84
CA MET A 7 -20.69 9.63 1.75
C MET A 7 -21.45 8.87 0.65
N LYS A 8 -22.26 7.87 1.01
CA LYS A 8 -23.03 7.09 0.01
C LYS A 8 -23.87 7.95 -0.94
N ARG A 9 -24.35 9.11 -0.49
CA ARG A 9 -25.15 10.03 -1.31
C ARG A 9 -24.33 10.85 -2.29
N LYS A 10 -23.00 10.94 -2.08
CA LYS A 10 -22.09 11.80 -2.87
C LYS A 10 -21.17 11.00 -3.79
N ILE A 11 -21.23 9.67 -3.72
CA ILE A 11 -20.35 8.80 -4.49
C ILE A 11 -20.77 8.77 -5.94
N SER A 12 -19.80 9.00 -6.83
CA SER A 12 -19.96 8.84 -8.27
C SER A 12 -20.25 7.37 -8.63
N PRO A 13 -21.01 7.11 -9.72
CA PRO A 13 -21.34 5.74 -10.15
C PRO A 13 -20.14 4.83 -10.44
N ASN A 14 -18.97 5.42 -10.72
CA ASN A 14 -17.72 4.68 -10.95
C ASN A 14 -16.98 4.30 -9.65
N ILE A 15 -17.49 4.69 -8.48
CA ILE A 15 -16.92 4.35 -7.18
C ILE A 15 -17.78 3.27 -6.51
N LYS A 16 -17.15 2.17 -6.13
CA LYS A 16 -17.78 1.09 -5.36
C LYS A 16 -17.29 1.11 -3.91
N LEU A 17 -18.23 1.01 -2.96
CA LEU A 17 -17.92 0.85 -1.54
C LEU A 17 -18.12 -0.61 -1.13
N TRP A 18 -17.04 -1.27 -0.79
CA TRP A 18 -17.07 -2.68 -0.41
C TRP A 18 -17.23 -2.91 1.11
N GLY A 19 -16.93 -1.90 1.94
CA GLY A 19 -16.90 -2.03 3.38
C GLY A 19 -15.67 -2.76 3.89
N PHE A 20 -15.81 -3.42 5.05
CA PHE A 20 -14.73 -4.25 5.59
C PHE A 20 -14.67 -5.58 4.82
N MET A 21 -13.44 -5.96 4.46
CA MET A 21 -13.15 -7.23 3.79
C MET A 21 -11.95 -7.89 4.49
N ASP A 22 -11.98 -9.20 4.62
CA ASP A 22 -10.85 -9.97 5.11
C ASP A 22 -9.72 -9.94 4.08
N ILE A 23 -8.50 -9.65 4.54
CA ILE A 23 -7.31 -9.56 3.68
C ILE A 23 -7.00 -10.88 2.96
N ASN A 24 -7.43 -12.01 3.52
CA ASN A 24 -7.22 -13.34 2.96
C ASN A 24 -8.42 -13.86 2.14
N SER A 25 -9.47 -13.05 1.96
CA SER A 25 -10.65 -13.48 1.19
C SER A 25 -10.37 -13.50 -0.31
N ASP A 26 -10.95 -14.51 -1.00
CA ASP A 26 -10.91 -14.60 -2.46
C ASP A 26 -11.60 -13.39 -3.11
N GLU A 27 -12.62 -12.84 -2.45
CA GLU A 27 -13.33 -11.66 -2.92
C GLU A 27 -12.43 -10.42 -2.97
N LEU A 28 -11.64 -10.16 -1.92
CA LEU A 28 -10.67 -9.07 -1.94
C LEU A 28 -9.57 -9.32 -2.96
N THR A 29 -9.07 -10.55 -3.08
CA THR A 29 -8.09 -10.92 -4.10
C THR A 29 -8.62 -10.61 -5.50
N ALA A 30 -9.84 -11.03 -5.83
CA ALA A 30 -10.46 -10.75 -7.13
C ALA A 30 -10.68 -9.26 -7.44
N ILE A 31 -10.80 -8.41 -6.39
CA ILE A 31 -10.86 -6.96 -6.57
C ILE A 31 -9.44 -6.43 -6.85
N ILE A 32 -8.46 -6.83 -6.06
CA ILE A 32 -7.06 -6.37 -6.19
C ILE A 32 -6.50 -6.74 -7.56
N ASP A 33 -6.75 -7.94 -8.07
CA ASP A 33 -6.29 -8.41 -9.38
C ASP A 33 -6.81 -7.58 -10.57
N ARG A 34 -7.76 -6.68 -10.32
CA ARG A 34 -8.31 -5.74 -11.31
C ARG A 34 -7.84 -4.30 -11.09
N CYS A 35 -6.93 -4.09 -10.15
CA CYS A 35 -6.41 -2.79 -9.78
C CYS A 35 -4.91 -2.73 -10.08
N ASN A 36 -4.44 -1.55 -10.47
CA ASN A 36 -3.01 -1.28 -10.65
C ASN A 36 -2.42 -0.47 -9.49
N PHE A 37 -3.25 0.29 -8.80
CA PHE A 37 -2.79 1.25 -7.78
C PHE A 37 -3.54 1.09 -6.46
N LEU A 38 -2.83 1.34 -5.37
CA LEU A 38 -3.39 1.59 -4.05
C LEU A 38 -3.25 3.07 -3.73
N ILE A 39 -4.34 3.74 -3.33
CA ILE A 39 -4.28 5.09 -2.78
C ILE A 39 -4.53 5.00 -1.27
N TYR A 40 -3.53 5.40 -0.47
CA TYR A 40 -3.59 5.32 1.00
C TYR A 40 -3.20 6.67 1.63
N PRO A 41 -4.14 7.63 1.71
CA PRO A 41 -3.90 9.00 2.16
C PRO A 41 -4.05 9.11 3.68
N SER A 42 -3.33 8.30 4.46
CA SER A 42 -3.38 8.39 5.92
C SER A 42 -2.61 9.61 6.44
N GLY A 43 -3.15 10.28 7.45
CA GLY A 43 -2.49 11.39 8.12
C GLY A 43 -1.77 11.00 9.42
N SER A 44 -1.86 9.72 9.84
CA SER A 44 -1.24 9.23 11.08
C SER A 44 -1.14 7.72 11.08
N GLU A 45 0.07 7.21 10.97
CA GLU A 45 0.40 5.80 11.07
C GLU A 45 1.68 5.63 11.89
N GLY A 46 1.85 4.47 12.49
CA GLY A 46 3.06 4.11 13.25
C GLY A 46 4.18 3.50 12.40
N GLY A 47 4.20 3.77 11.11
CA GLY A 47 5.08 3.19 10.10
C GLY A 47 4.28 2.71 8.89
N CYS A 48 4.92 1.98 7.98
CA CYS A 48 4.22 1.47 6.81
C CYS A 48 3.12 0.47 7.20
N PRO A 49 1.83 0.75 6.94
CA PRO A 49 0.74 -0.10 7.37
C PRO A 49 0.68 -1.41 6.59
N GLY A 50 0.23 -2.48 7.26
CA GLY A 50 0.05 -3.79 6.65
C GLY A 50 -0.82 -3.77 5.38
N ALA A 51 -1.77 -2.83 5.28
CA ALA A 51 -2.58 -2.64 4.08
C ALA A 51 -1.74 -2.25 2.87
N VAL A 52 -0.73 -1.37 3.04
CA VAL A 52 0.20 -0.97 1.97
C VAL A 52 1.09 -2.15 1.59
N ILE A 53 1.73 -2.80 2.58
CA ILE A 53 2.61 -3.95 2.36
C ILE A 53 1.88 -5.08 1.64
N ASN A 54 0.69 -5.46 2.11
CA ASN A 54 -0.08 -6.55 1.49
C ASN A 54 -0.56 -6.21 0.07
N SER A 55 -0.89 -4.94 -0.20
CA SER A 55 -1.28 -4.50 -1.53
C SER A 55 -0.08 -4.50 -2.49
N MET A 56 1.08 -4.01 -2.07
CA MET A 56 2.32 -4.07 -2.86
C MET A 56 2.76 -5.53 -3.13
N LYS A 57 2.57 -6.43 -2.17
CA LYS A 57 2.81 -7.87 -2.36
C LYS A 57 1.94 -8.46 -3.47
N LYS A 58 0.75 -7.92 -3.68
CA LYS A 58 -0.16 -8.28 -4.77
C LYS A 58 0.12 -7.51 -6.07
N GLY A 59 1.15 -6.66 -6.10
CA GLY A 59 1.57 -5.89 -7.26
C GLY A 59 0.89 -4.53 -7.42
N LEU A 60 0.14 -4.02 -6.44
CA LEU A 60 -0.39 -2.68 -6.52
C LEU A 60 0.72 -1.64 -6.29
N ILE A 61 0.74 -0.63 -7.14
CA ILE A 61 1.67 0.50 -7.05
C ILE A 61 1.14 1.47 -6.00
N PRO A 62 1.91 1.81 -4.95
CA PRO A 62 1.43 2.65 -3.87
C PRO A 62 1.40 4.14 -4.25
N ILE A 63 0.32 4.82 -3.88
CA ILE A 63 0.17 6.27 -3.83
C ILE A 63 -0.14 6.60 -2.37
N VAL A 64 0.87 7.03 -1.61
CA VAL A 64 0.79 7.09 -0.16
C VAL A 64 1.33 8.42 0.38
N THR A 65 0.95 8.74 1.61
CA THR A 65 1.52 9.87 2.36
C THR A 65 2.79 9.46 3.12
N PRO A 66 3.61 10.42 3.58
CA PRO A 66 4.82 10.13 4.35
C PRO A 66 4.56 9.31 5.62
N TRP A 67 3.37 9.47 6.25
CA TRP A 67 3.00 8.71 7.45
C TRP A 67 2.72 7.24 7.19
N ALA A 68 2.42 6.87 5.95
CA ALA A 68 2.14 5.48 5.52
C ALA A 68 3.26 4.91 4.63
N ALA A 69 4.38 5.61 4.51
CA ALA A 69 5.51 5.24 3.68
C ALA A 69 6.58 4.47 4.47
N PHE A 70 7.45 3.80 3.76
CA PHE A 70 8.77 3.36 4.20
C PHE A 70 9.84 4.16 3.44
N ASP A 71 11.06 4.17 3.93
CA ASP A 71 12.16 4.90 3.30
C ASP A 71 12.42 4.39 1.87
N GLY A 72 12.42 5.30 0.90
CA GLY A 72 12.63 4.98 -0.51
C GLY A 72 11.38 4.52 -1.28
N ILE A 73 10.17 4.70 -0.71
CA ILE A 73 8.92 4.31 -1.38
C ILE A 73 8.73 4.99 -2.75
N GLU A 74 9.37 6.13 -2.98
CA GLU A 74 9.33 6.88 -4.24
C GLU A 74 9.88 6.09 -5.42
N GLU A 75 10.71 5.08 -5.18
CA GLU A 75 11.22 4.17 -6.21
C GLU A 75 10.15 3.19 -6.70
N TYR A 76 9.09 3.02 -5.93
CA TYR A 76 8.04 2.01 -6.13
C TYR A 76 6.68 2.62 -6.46
N GLY A 77 6.46 3.90 -6.16
CA GLY A 77 5.17 4.54 -6.30
C GLY A 77 5.21 6.05 -6.24
N PHE A 78 4.14 6.67 -5.79
CA PHE A 78 4.01 8.11 -5.64
C PHE A 78 3.90 8.49 -4.17
N LEU A 79 4.83 9.30 -3.69
CA LEU A 79 4.79 9.87 -2.35
C LEU A 79 4.05 11.22 -2.41
N MET A 80 2.86 11.27 -1.80
CA MET A 80 2.12 12.52 -1.60
C MET A 80 2.81 13.36 -0.52
N ASP A 81 2.82 14.67 -0.67
CA ASP A 81 3.36 15.58 0.35
C ASP A 81 2.47 15.66 1.60
N THR A 82 1.17 15.45 1.44
CA THR A 82 0.16 15.51 2.49
C THR A 82 -1.06 14.64 2.15
N TRP A 83 -2.04 14.58 3.05
CA TRP A 83 -3.32 13.87 2.87
C TRP A 83 -4.44 14.78 2.31
N SER A 84 -4.11 15.90 1.68
CA SER A 84 -5.08 16.82 1.08
C SER A 84 -5.72 16.26 -0.19
N ILE A 85 -6.87 16.80 -0.56
CA ILE A 85 -7.55 16.45 -1.83
C ILE A 85 -6.64 16.75 -3.02
N ASP A 86 -5.89 17.85 -2.98
CA ASP A 86 -4.98 18.25 -4.06
C ASP A 86 -3.82 17.25 -4.19
N ALA A 87 -3.23 16.81 -3.09
CA ALA A 87 -2.17 15.80 -3.09
C ALA A 87 -2.68 14.45 -3.64
N ILE A 88 -3.88 14.03 -3.26
CA ILE A 88 -4.53 12.83 -3.81
C ILE A 88 -4.76 12.99 -5.32
N SER A 89 -5.26 14.15 -5.75
CA SER A 89 -5.48 14.44 -7.16
C SER A 89 -4.19 14.43 -7.99
N MET A 90 -3.09 14.93 -7.43
CA MET A 90 -1.76 14.84 -8.05
C MET A 90 -1.30 13.40 -8.20
N GLY A 91 -1.47 12.57 -7.18
CA GLY A 91 -1.14 11.14 -7.25
C GLY A 91 -1.96 10.39 -8.30
N VAL A 92 -3.26 10.70 -8.41
CA VAL A 92 -4.12 10.16 -9.48
C VAL A 92 -3.66 10.66 -10.86
N ALA A 93 -3.38 11.95 -11.01
CA ALA A 93 -2.90 12.52 -12.27
C ALA A 93 -1.58 11.86 -12.69
N TRP A 94 -0.64 11.65 -11.75
CA TRP A 94 0.60 10.94 -12.01
C TRP A 94 0.33 9.51 -12.51
N SER A 95 -0.57 8.77 -11.90
CA SER A 95 -0.86 7.39 -12.31
C SER A 95 -1.37 7.30 -13.77
N LEU A 96 -2.03 8.34 -14.25
CA LEU A 96 -2.51 8.42 -15.63
C LEU A 96 -1.42 8.77 -16.66
N THR A 97 -0.23 9.17 -16.20
CA THR A 97 0.93 9.41 -17.10
C THR A 97 1.71 8.15 -17.42
N LEU A 98 1.47 7.06 -16.68
CA LEU A 98 2.20 5.81 -16.84
C LEU A 98 1.59 4.98 -17.98
N ASP A 99 2.46 4.47 -18.84
CA ASP A 99 2.06 3.48 -19.85
C ASP A 99 1.97 2.07 -19.25
N PRO A 100 1.34 1.11 -19.95
CA PRO A 100 1.18 -0.26 -19.45
C PRO A 100 2.49 -0.98 -19.13
N VAL A 101 3.56 -0.73 -19.89
CA VAL A 101 4.88 -1.37 -19.68
C VAL A 101 5.47 -0.87 -18.37
N LYS A 102 5.37 0.43 -18.12
CA LYS A 102 5.87 1.03 -16.88
C LYS A 102 5.07 0.57 -15.66
N ILE A 103 3.76 0.41 -15.79
CA ILE A 103 2.90 -0.13 -14.73
C ILE A 103 3.33 -1.56 -14.39
N GLU A 104 3.55 -2.42 -15.38
CA GLU A 104 4.01 -3.79 -15.16
C GLU A 104 5.39 -3.84 -14.48
N GLU A 105 6.34 -3.03 -14.95
CA GLU A 105 7.67 -2.91 -14.35
C GLU A 105 7.59 -2.50 -12.87
N MET A 106 6.81 -1.47 -12.54
CA MET A 106 6.65 -0.99 -11.18
C MET A 106 5.93 -2.01 -10.29
N SER A 107 4.90 -2.68 -10.83
CA SER A 107 4.19 -3.75 -10.13
C SER A 107 5.14 -4.89 -9.73
N CYS A 108 5.97 -5.37 -10.66
CA CYS A 108 6.98 -6.39 -10.37
C CYS A 108 7.99 -5.93 -9.33
N LYS A 109 8.45 -4.68 -9.41
CA LYS A 109 9.35 -4.09 -8.39
C LYS A 109 8.72 -4.07 -7.01
N CYS A 110 7.45 -3.69 -6.90
CA CYS A 110 6.71 -3.72 -5.63
C CYS A 110 6.70 -5.12 -5.02
N GLN A 111 6.34 -6.13 -5.80
CA GLN A 111 6.29 -7.52 -5.34
C GLN A 111 7.65 -8.01 -4.84
N LEU A 112 8.70 -7.83 -5.64
CA LEU A 112 10.07 -8.24 -5.31
C LEU A 112 10.57 -7.54 -4.04
N TYR A 113 10.33 -6.25 -3.92
CA TYR A 113 10.72 -5.49 -2.73
C TYR A 113 10.06 -6.02 -1.46
N ILE A 114 8.75 -6.27 -1.51
CA ILE A 114 8.02 -6.79 -0.34
C ILE A 114 8.44 -8.22 -0.01
N GLU A 115 8.64 -9.07 -1.00
CA GLU A 115 9.10 -10.44 -0.77
C GLU A 115 10.47 -10.46 -0.09
N TYR A 116 11.39 -9.59 -0.53
CA TYR A 116 12.74 -9.52 0.01
C TYR A 116 12.79 -8.91 1.41
N ASN A 117 12.05 -7.81 1.67
CA ASN A 117 12.20 -7.04 2.90
C ASN A 117 11.16 -7.41 3.98
N TYR A 118 9.98 -7.92 3.58
CA TYR A 118 8.87 -8.24 4.49
C TYR A 118 8.43 -9.72 4.42
N GLY A 119 9.23 -10.55 3.77
CA GLY A 119 8.99 -11.99 3.70
C GLY A 119 9.25 -12.67 5.05
N ILE A 120 8.56 -13.80 5.29
CA ILE A 120 8.68 -14.57 6.54
C ILE A 120 10.14 -14.96 6.82
N ARG A 121 10.91 -15.34 5.80
CA ARG A 121 12.33 -15.74 5.95
C ARG A 121 13.21 -14.58 6.43
N GLN A 122 12.95 -13.37 5.92
CA GLN A 122 13.68 -12.17 6.35
C GLN A 122 13.36 -11.86 7.82
N PHE A 123 12.09 -11.90 8.20
CA PHE A 123 11.64 -11.72 9.58
C PHE A 123 12.30 -12.76 10.52
N GLU A 124 12.28 -14.03 10.16
CA GLU A 124 12.89 -15.09 10.95
C GLU A 124 14.40 -14.85 11.15
N ASN A 125 15.12 -14.51 10.08
CA ASN A 125 16.55 -14.23 10.15
C ASN A 125 16.88 -13.06 11.07
N GLU A 126 16.17 -11.94 10.91
CA GLU A 126 16.36 -10.75 11.76
C GLU A 126 16.00 -11.02 13.22
N PHE A 127 14.87 -11.70 13.46
CA PHE A 127 14.43 -12.07 14.78
C PHE A 127 15.46 -12.95 15.50
N PHE A 128 15.95 -14.01 14.84
CA PHE A 128 16.97 -14.88 15.44
C PHE A 128 18.30 -14.16 15.66
N GLN A 129 18.71 -13.28 14.76
CA GLN A 129 19.90 -12.44 14.97
C GLN A 129 19.75 -11.54 16.19
N TYR A 130 18.57 -10.92 16.34
CA TYR A 130 18.27 -10.05 17.47
C TYR A 130 18.28 -10.81 18.80
N ILE A 131 17.63 -11.97 18.85
CA ILE A 131 17.64 -12.85 20.04
C ILE A 131 19.04 -13.29 20.41
N ARG A 132 19.86 -13.70 19.43
CA ARG A 132 21.27 -14.08 19.68
C ARG A 132 22.07 -12.94 20.30
N LYS A 133 21.89 -11.70 19.81
CA LYS A 133 22.55 -10.52 20.40
C LYS A 133 22.17 -10.33 21.87
N ILE A 134 20.89 -10.46 22.22
CA ILE A 134 20.44 -10.32 23.61
C ILE A 134 21.04 -11.40 24.53
N ILE A 135 21.09 -12.64 24.05
CA ILE A 135 21.63 -13.77 24.87
C ILE A 135 23.14 -13.69 25.01
N SER A 136 23.87 -13.19 24.00
CA SER A 136 25.33 -13.08 24.02
C SER A 136 25.88 -11.95 24.89
N VAL A 137 25.03 -11.05 25.37
CA VAL A 137 25.42 -9.92 26.26
C VAL A 137 25.39 -10.34 27.76
N ARG A 138 25.05 -11.58 28.06
CA ARG A 138 25.16 -12.19 29.40
C ARG A 138 26.42 -13.03 29.52
#